data_eb6e2fdbba9f3412849215403814985e
#
_entry.id   eb6e2fdbba9f3412849215403814985e
#
_cell.length_a   1.000
_cell.length_b   1.000
_cell.length_c   1.000
_cell.angle_alpha   90.00
_cell.angle_beta   90.00
_cell.angle_gamma   90.00
#
_symmetry.space_group_name_H-M   'P 1'
#
loop_
_entity.id
_entity.type
_entity.pdbx_description
1 polymer ?
#
loop_
_entity_poly.entity_id
_entity_poly.type
_entity_poly.pdbx_seq_one_letter_code
_entity_poly.pdbx_strand_id
1 'polypeptide(L)'
;LFPKNRYTREYLMQDWPHDQMREVDWVSGAAMFIRKEVIDTVGVLDPAYFMYCEDVDLCRRAWDHGFKVMYVPQAVITHAIGRSTDQAADRMIVRFHRSMLRFYVKHQVKQVFWPLRPLAVAGAAFALATRASLFLAKNRVDALRRGIFHR
;
A
#
# COMPACT_ATOMS: atom_id res chain seq x y z
N LEU A 1 -11.17 1.73 -8.45
CA LEU A 1 -12.44 1.86 -9.18
C LEU A 1 -13.04 3.27 -9.05
N PHE A 2 -12.84 3.95 -7.95
CA PHE A 2 -13.32 5.33 -7.72
C PHE A 2 -12.16 6.19 -7.21
N PRO A 3 -11.26 6.67 -8.10
CA PRO A 3 -10.04 7.38 -7.69
C PRO A 3 -10.30 8.73 -7.00
N LYS A 4 -11.51 9.26 -7.10
CA LYS A 4 -11.90 10.57 -6.53
C LYS A 4 -12.80 10.44 -5.30
N ASN A 5 -12.90 9.26 -4.65
CA ASN A 5 -13.67 9.13 -3.43
C ASN A 5 -12.95 9.71 -2.21
N ARG A 6 -13.70 10.04 -1.15
CA ARG A 6 -13.20 10.64 0.09
C ARG A 6 -12.02 9.84 0.68
N TYR A 7 -12.12 8.52 0.74
CA TYR A 7 -11.09 7.67 1.34
C TYR A 7 -9.76 7.70 0.56
N THR A 8 -9.83 7.78 -0.78
CA THR A 8 -8.63 7.91 -1.61
C THR A 8 -7.98 9.29 -1.41
N ARG A 9 -8.79 10.35 -1.29
CA ARG A 9 -8.28 11.70 -1.04
C ARG A 9 -7.59 11.80 0.32
N GLU A 10 -8.21 11.26 1.37
CA GLU A 10 -7.65 11.20 2.72
C GLU A 10 -6.35 10.36 2.73
N TYR A 11 -6.37 9.17 2.14
CA TYR A 11 -5.20 8.28 2.08
C TYR A 11 -4.01 8.88 1.34
N LEU A 12 -4.26 9.60 0.24
CA LEU A 12 -3.23 10.28 -0.54
C LEU A 12 -2.99 11.72 -0.08
N MET A 13 -3.65 12.16 0.98
CA MET A 13 -3.58 13.52 1.53
C MET A 13 -3.72 14.61 0.45
N GLN A 14 -4.62 14.40 -0.55
CA GLN A 14 -4.77 15.25 -1.72
C GLN A 14 -5.25 16.67 -1.42
N ASP A 15 -5.78 16.91 -0.24
CA ASP A 15 -6.24 18.23 0.21
C ASP A 15 -5.11 19.07 0.85
N TRP A 16 -3.89 18.54 0.84
CA TRP A 16 -2.70 19.22 1.32
C TRP A 16 -1.71 19.47 0.16
N PRO A 17 -1.12 20.69 0.04
CA PRO A 17 -0.26 21.04 -1.09
C PRO A 17 1.12 20.38 -1.07
N HIS A 18 1.49 19.65 -0.02
CA HIS A 18 2.77 18.94 0.14
C HIS A 18 4.01 19.88 0.13
N ASP A 19 3.84 21.11 0.55
CA ASP A 19 4.86 22.17 0.51
C ASP A 19 5.58 22.38 1.86
N GLN A 20 5.10 21.74 2.92
CA GLN A 20 5.63 21.87 4.28
C GLN A 20 5.98 20.51 4.87
N MET A 21 6.96 20.50 5.77
CA MET A 21 7.26 19.34 6.59
C MET A 21 6.07 19.01 7.49
N ARG A 22 5.64 17.75 7.51
CA ARG A 22 4.48 17.31 8.27
C ARG A 22 4.61 15.87 8.72
N GLU A 23 4.01 15.55 9.88
CA GLU A 23 3.75 14.16 10.27
C GLU A 23 2.72 13.54 9.32
N VAL A 24 3.01 12.32 8.85
CA VAL A 24 2.15 11.56 7.94
C VAL A 24 2.07 10.12 8.43
N ASP A 25 1.02 9.41 8.08
CA ASP A 25 0.83 8.01 8.49
C ASP A 25 1.91 7.10 7.91
N TRP A 26 2.36 7.38 6.69
CA TRP A 26 3.37 6.60 6.00
C TRP A 26 4.04 7.39 4.87
N VAL A 27 5.23 6.95 4.47
CA VAL A 27 5.96 7.42 3.28
C VAL A 27 6.33 6.24 2.41
N SER A 28 6.45 6.48 1.11
CA SER A 28 6.81 5.42 0.15
C SER A 28 8.24 4.92 0.36
N GLY A 29 8.43 3.62 0.27
CA GLY A 29 9.73 2.96 0.25
C GLY A 29 10.62 3.34 -0.94
N ALA A 30 10.13 4.13 -1.91
CA ALA A 30 10.92 4.68 -3.00
C ALA A 30 12.06 5.59 -2.50
N ALA A 31 11.84 6.32 -1.39
CA ALA A 31 12.89 7.01 -0.66
C ALA A 31 12.47 7.16 0.81
N MET A 32 13.11 6.40 1.66
CA MET A 32 12.83 6.38 3.09
C MET A 32 14.16 6.45 3.85
N PHE A 33 14.35 7.52 4.64
CA PHE A 33 15.46 7.64 5.57
C PHE A 33 14.98 7.22 6.96
N ILE A 34 15.63 6.23 7.55
CA ILE A 34 15.20 5.64 8.81
C ILE A 34 16.35 5.76 9.81
N ARG A 35 16.08 6.32 10.99
CA ARG A 35 17.07 6.34 12.08
C ARG A 35 17.36 4.91 12.53
N LYS A 36 18.63 4.63 12.82
CA LYS A 36 19.06 3.30 13.30
C LYS A 36 18.26 2.84 14.52
N GLU A 37 17.99 3.75 15.45
CA GLU A 37 17.19 3.50 16.65
C GLU A 37 15.80 2.90 16.33
N VAL A 38 15.14 3.39 15.26
CA VAL A 38 13.87 2.83 14.80
C VAL A 38 14.04 1.38 14.36
N ILE A 39 15.07 1.11 13.54
CA ILE A 39 15.37 -0.26 13.08
C ILE A 39 15.71 -1.18 14.25
N ASP A 40 16.49 -0.71 15.22
CA ASP A 40 16.85 -1.49 16.40
C ASP A 40 15.61 -1.82 17.28
N THR A 41 14.59 -0.95 17.25
CA THR A 41 13.37 -1.12 18.05
C THR A 41 12.29 -1.94 17.35
N VAL A 42 12.00 -1.62 16.08
CA VAL A 42 10.86 -2.24 15.37
C VAL A 42 11.28 -3.26 14.32
N GLY A 43 12.59 -3.39 14.07
CA GLY A 43 13.14 -4.25 13.03
C GLY A 43 13.08 -3.62 11.64
N VAL A 44 13.57 -4.36 10.66
CA VAL A 44 13.59 -4.00 9.23
C VAL A 44 12.23 -4.23 8.56
N LEU A 45 12.17 -4.09 7.24
CA LEU A 45 11.00 -4.46 6.44
C LEU A 45 10.63 -5.93 6.69
N ASP A 46 9.34 -6.21 6.88
CA ASP A 46 8.85 -7.56 7.12
C ASP A 46 8.92 -8.37 5.81
N PRO A 47 9.77 -9.44 5.72
CA PRO A 47 9.97 -10.21 4.49
C PRO A 47 8.73 -10.96 4.03
N ALA A 48 7.70 -11.03 4.85
CA ALA A 48 6.43 -11.60 4.47
C ALA A 48 5.63 -10.71 3.48
N TYR A 49 6.01 -9.45 3.34
CA TYR A 49 5.61 -8.61 2.21
C TYR A 49 6.67 -8.74 1.12
N PHE A 50 6.33 -9.34 0.00
CA PHE A 50 7.26 -9.38 -1.13
C PHE A 50 7.37 -8.02 -1.83
N MET A 51 6.25 -7.33 -1.95
CA MET A 51 6.10 -5.99 -2.54
C MET A 51 4.75 -5.44 -2.13
N TYR A 52 4.68 -4.13 -1.93
CA TYR A 52 3.56 -3.34 -1.43
C TYR A 52 3.23 -3.58 0.04
N CYS A 53 2.89 -2.52 0.73
CA CYS A 53 2.59 -2.44 2.15
C CYS A 53 3.76 -2.76 3.10
N GLU A 54 4.95 -3.12 2.63
CA GLU A 54 6.15 -3.28 3.48
C GLU A 54 6.58 -1.97 4.12
N ASP A 55 6.49 -0.88 3.34
CA ASP A 55 6.76 0.49 3.78
C ASP A 55 5.68 1.00 4.75
N VAL A 56 4.41 0.78 4.42
CA VAL A 56 3.28 1.11 5.29
C VAL A 56 3.34 0.32 6.62
N ASP A 57 3.73 -0.97 6.56
CA ASP A 57 3.92 -1.81 7.74
C ASP A 57 5.04 -1.28 8.66
N LEU A 58 6.17 -0.88 8.08
CA LEU A 58 7.27 -0.32 8.85
C LEU A 58 6.89 1.00 9.50
N CYS A 59 6.26 1.91 8.75
CA CYS A 59 5.75 3.17 9.28
C CYS A 59 4.75 2.93 10.40
N ARG A 60 3.83 1.98 10.25
CA ARG A 60 2.86 1.64 11.29
C ARG A 60 3.54 1.08 12.54
N ARG A 61 4.52 0.20 12.42
CA ARG A 61 5.29 -0.29 13.57
C ARG A 61 6.06 0.83 14.27
N ALA A 62 6.64 1.76 13.51
CA ALA A 62 7.29 2.93 14.08
C ALA A 62 6.31 3.79 14.90
N TRP A 63 5.13 4.08 14.36
CA TRP A 63 4.06 4.78 15.08
C TRP A 63 3.63 4.05 16.36
N ASP A 64 3.42 2.75 16.30
CA ASP A 64 3.01 1.94 17.44
C ASP A 64 4.05 1.95 18.59
N HIS A 65 5.32 2.35 18.30
CA HIS A 65 6.41 2.51 19.27
C HIS A 65 6.75 3.98 19.59
N GLY A 66 5.87 4.92 19.21
CA GLY A 66 6.01 6.34 19.55
C GLY A 66 6.97 7.14 18.64
N PHE A 67 7.47 6.54 17.56
CA PHE A 67 8.24 7.28 16.56
C PHE A 67 7.32 8.03 15.61
N LYS A 68 7.84 9.10 14.99
CA LYS A 68 7.12 9.91 14.02
C LYS A 68 7.57 9.58 12.61
N VAL A 69 6.64 9.55 11.69
CA VAL A 69 6.91 9.50 10.25
C VAL A 69 6.72 10.90 9.69
N MET A 70 7.77 11.43 9.05
CA MET A 70 7.80 12.80 8.58
C MET A 70 7.89 12.85 7.06
N TYR A 71 7.03 13.62 6.43
CA TYR A 71 7.22 14.04 5.04
C TYR A 71 8.11 15.28 5.00
N VAL A 72 9.14 15.25 4.13
CA VAL A 72 10.13 16.34 4.00
C VAL A 72 10.14 16.80 2.53
N PRO A 73 9.45 17.90 2.18
CA PRO A 73 9.30 18.36 0.80
C PRO A 73 10.61 18.80 0.14
N GLN A 74 11.62 19.17 0.92
CA GLN A 74 12.95 19.55 0.41
C GLN A 74 13.74 18.35 -0.13
N ALA A 75 13.39 17.12 0.28
CA ALA A 75 14.02 15.90 -0.18
C ALA A 75 13.30 15.41 -1.45
N VAL A 76 13.75 15.91 -2.60
CA VAL A 76 13.17 15.56 -3.91
C VAL A 76 13.95 14.42 -4.54
N ILE A 77 13.25 13.36 -4.94
CA ILE A 77 13.83 12.24 -5.69
C ILE A 77 13.05 11.99 -6.98
N THR A 78 13.73 11.45 -7.97
CA THR A 78 13.08 10.93 -9.18
C THR A 78 13.00 9.42 -9.10
N HIS A 79 11.80 8.86 -9.12
CA HIS A 79 11.54 7.43 -9.07
C HIS A 79 10.81 6.96 -10.33
N ALA A 80 11.41 6.00 -11.06
CA ALA A 80 10.81 5.43 -12.26
C ALA A 80 9.71 4.43 -11.88
N ILE A 81 8.47 4.90 -11.83
CA ILE A 81 7.31 4.08 -11.49
C ILE A 81 7.00 3.11 -12.64
N GLY A 82 6.70 1.86 -12.33
CA GLY A 82 6.07 0.91 -13.26
C GLY A 82 7.01 -0.04 -14.00
N ARG A 83 8.32 0.22 -14.11
CA ARG A 83 9.23 -0.65 -14.87
C ARG A 83 9.24 -2.12 -14.42
N SER A 84 9.09 -2.38 -13.13
CA SER A 84 9.01 -3.73 -12.57
C SER A 84 7.60 -4.32 -12.64
N THR A 85 6.59 -3.47 -12.82
CA THR A 85 5.16 -3.84 -12.74
C THR A 85 4.61 -4.21 -14.11
N ASP A 86 5.10 -3.57 -15.19
CA ASP A 86 4.56 -3.73 -16.54
C ASP A 86 4.78 -5.14 -17.11
N GLN A 87 5.90 -5.79 -16.76
CA GLN A 87 6.22 -7.14 -17.21
C GLN A 87 5.43 -8.26 -16.52
N ALA A 88 4.77 -7.96 -15.39
CA ALA A 88 4.08 -8.95 -14.58
C ALA A 88 2.80 -8.41 -13.92
N ALA A 89 2.08 -7.54 -14.62
CA ALA A 89 0.94 -6.78 -14.10
C ALA A 89 -0.07 -7.65 -13.32
N ASP A 90 -0.47 -8.80 -13.86
CA ASP A 90 -1.44 -9.69 -13.20
C ASP A 90 -0.91 -10.23 -11.86
N ARG A 91 0.37 -10.63 -11.83
CA ARG A 91 1.02 -11.09 -10.58
C ARG A 91 1.13 -9.98 -9.55
N MET A 92 1.39 -8.74 -10.00
CA MET A 92 1.48 -7.57 -9.11
C MET A 92 0.11 -7.21 -8.53
N ILE A 93 -0.97 -7.30 -9.31
CA ILE A 93 -2.33 -7.12 -8.82
C ILE A 93 -2.63 -8.10 -7.68
N VAL A 94 -2.35 -9.38 -7.88
CA VAL A 94 -2.58 -10.41 -6.84
C VAL A 94 -1.73 -10.14 -5.60
N ARG A 95 -0.43 -9.84 -5.77
CA ARG A 95 0.49 -9.53 -4.66
C ARG A 95 0.03 -8.33 -3.85
N PHE A 96 -0.36 -7.25 -4.52
CA PHE A 96 -0.88 -6.05 -3.86
C PHE A 96 -2.06 -6.36 -2.95
N HIS A 97 -3.06 -7.12 -3.45
CA HIS A 97 -4.24 -7.45 -2.65
C HIS A 97 -3.93 -8.43 -1.50
N ARG A 98 -2.97 -9.34 -1.70
CA ARG A 98 -2.50 -10.22 -0.61
C ARG A 98 -1.76 -9.42 0.47
N SER A 99 -0.91 -8.47 0.09
CA SER A 99 -0.23 -7.57 1.02
C SER A 99 -1.22 -6.70 1.81
N MET A 100 -2.26 -6.18 1.15
CA MET A 100 -3.34 -5.45 1.84
C MET A 100 -4.07 -6.32 2.88
N LEU A 101 -4.42 -7.56 2.52
CA LEU A 101 -5.07 -8.48 3.47
C LEU A 101 -4.15 -8.78 4.66
N ARG A 102 -2.85 -9.02 4.39
CA ARG A 102 -1.86 -9.24 5.43
C ARG A 102 -1.75 -8.04 6.38
N PHE A 103 -1.68 -6.83 5.83
CA PHE A 103 -1.63 -5.60 6.62
C PHE A 103 -2.88 -5.46 7.49
N TYR A 104 -4.06 -5.71 6.92
CA TYR A 104 -5.32 -5.71 7.66
C TYR A 104 -5.30 -6.69 8.85
N VAL A 105 -4.91 -7.92 8.60
CA VAL A 105 -4.85 -8.98 9.64
C VAL A 105 -3.82 -8.64 10.71
N LYS A 106 -2.66 -8.09 10.31
CA LYS A 106 -1.57 -7.78 11.24
C LYS A 106 -1.90 -6.60 12.17
N HIS A 107 -2.51 -5.54 11.62
CA HIS A 107 -2.64 -4.26 12.32
C HIS A 107 -4.07 -3.87 12.67
N GLN A 108 -5.05 -4.18 11.83
CA GLN A 108 -6.40 -3.62 11.95
C GLN A 108 -7.41 -4.59 12.58
N VAL A 109 -7.32 -5.89 12.29
CA VAL A 109 -8.27 -6.87 12.81
C VAL A 109 -8.32 -6.92 14.34
N LYS A 110 -7.23 -6.53 15.01
CA LYS A 110 -7.17 -6.47 16.49
C LYS A 110 -8.15 -5.47 17.09
N GLN A 111 -8.55 -4.44 16.32
CA GLN A 111 -9.53 -3.43 16.74
C GLN A 111 -10.97 -3.93 16.64
N VAL A 112 -11.19 -5.02 15.92
CA VAL A 112 -12.52 -5.66 15.82
C VAL A 112 -12.80 -6.47 17.06
N PHE A 113 -14.06 -6.41 17.56
CA PHE A 113 -14.53 -7.23 18.67
C PHE A 113 -14.21 -8.71 18.41
N TRP A 114 -13.55 -9.36 19.35
CA TRP A 114 -12.84 -10.63 19.12
C TRP A 114 -13.69 -11.75 18.49
N PRO A 115 -15.01 -11.96 18.83
CA PRO A 115 -15.82 -13.00 18.19
C PRO A 115 -16.10 -12.72 16.71
N LEU A 116 -16.05 -11.47 16.28
CA LEU A 116 -16.32 -11.03 14.91
C LEU A 116 -15.06 -11.03 14.01
N ARG A 117 -13.88 -11.24 14.58
CA ARG A 117 -12.61 -11.23 13.83
C ARG A 117 -12.57 -12.21 12.66
N PRO A 118 -13.01 -13.48 12.79
CA PRO A 118 -13.03 -14.40 11.66
C PRO A 118 -13.93 -13.89 10.52
N LEU A 119 -15.10 -13.35 10.86
CA LEU A 119 -16.03 -12.78 9.88
C LEU A 119 -15.43 -11.54 9.19
N ALA A 120 -14.78 -10.67 9.96
CA ALA A 120 -14.11 -9.48 9.43
C ALA A 120 -12.97 -9.85 8.45
N VAL A 121 -12.17 -10.87 8.80
CA VAL A 121 -11.10 -11.38 7.91
C VAL A 121 -11.70 -11.99 6.65
N ALA A 122 -12.74 -12.81 6.76
CA ALA A 122 -13.41 -13.42 5.62
C ALA A 122 -14.02 -12.36 4.69
N GLY A 123 -14.69 -11.35 5.27
CA GLY A 123 -15.24 -10.21 4.52
C GLY A 123 -14.17 -9.40 3.80
N ALA A 124 -13.07 -9.08 4.47
CA ALA A 124 -11.93 -8.39 3.87
C ALA A 124 -11.30 -9.22 2.73
N ALA A 125 -11.08 -10.50 2.95
CA ALA A 125 -10.54 -11.42 1.94
C ALA A 125 -11.46 -11.48 0.71
N PHE A 126 -12.77 -11.61 0.90
CA PHE A 126 -13.75 -11.61 -0.18
C PHE A 126 -13.75 -10.29 -0.96
N ALA A 127 -13.79 -9.15 -0.27
CA ALA A 127 -13.77 -7.83 -0.91
C ALA A 127 -12.48 -7.60 -1.72
N LEU A 128 -11.33 -7.99 -1.17
CA LEU A 128 -10.04 -7.85 -1.86
C LEU A 128 -9.92 -8.81 -3.04
N ALA A 129 -10.41 -10.05 -2.93
CA ALA A 129 -10.44 -11.01 -4.03
C ALA A 129 -11.33 -10.51 -5.18
N THR A 130 -12.52 -9.99 -4.87
CA THR A 130 -13.43 -9.40 -5.86
C THR A 130 -12.77 -8.21 -6.55
N ARG A 131 -12.13 -7.32 -5.79
CA ARG A 131 -11.41 -6.17 -6.34
C ARG A 131 -10.25 -6.62 -7.23
N ALA A 132 -9.45 -7.59 -6.81
CA ALA A 132 -8.36 -8.14 -7.61
C ALA A 132 -8.87 -8.72 -8.95
N SER A 133 -9.96 -9.49 -8.92
CA SER A 133 -10.58 -10.07 -10.11
C SER A 133 -11.05 -9.00 -11.10
N LEU A 134 -11.65 -7.90 -10.62
CA LEU A 134 -12.04 -6.77 -11.46
C LEU A 134 -10.83 -6.09 -12.11
N PHE A 135 -9.73 -5.91 -11.38
CA PHE A 135 -8.50 -5.34 -11.94
C PHE A 135 -7.85 -6.27 -12.97
N LEU A 136 -7.82 -7.57 -12.72
CA LEU A 136 -7.33 -8.56 -13.66
C LEU A 136 -8.16 -8.58 -14.94
N ALA A 137 -9.49 -8.56 -14.84
CA ALA A 137 -10.38 -8.48 -15.98
C ALA A 137 -10.14 -7.22 -16.80
N LYS A 138 -10.04 -6.06 -16.13
CA LYS A 138 -9.71 -4.78 -16.78
C LYS A 138 -8.36 -4.85 -17.50
N ASN A 139 -7.31 -5.35 -16.84
CA ASN A 139 -5.98 -5.46 -17.43
C ASN A 139 -5.98 -6.33 -18.70
N ARG A 140 -6.72 -7.42 -18.71
CA ARG A 140 -6.90 -8.29 -19.90
C ARG A 140 -7.62 -7.58 -21.03
N VAL A 141 -8.72 -6.88 -20.74
CA VAL A 141 -9.45 -6.08 -21.74
C VAL A 141 -8.55 -4.99 -22.34
N ASP A 142 -7.80 -4.28 -21.52
CA ASP A 142 -6.88 -3.24 -21.99
C ASP A 142 -5.73 -3.82 -22.83
N ALA A 143 -5.25 -5.02 -22.51
CA ALA A 143 -4.25 -5.74 -23.30
C ALA A 143 -4.78 -6.15 -24.66
N LEU A 144 -6.01 -6.69 -24.73
CA LEU A 144 -6.69 -7.05 -25.98
C LEU A 144 -6.90 -5.82 -26.86
N ARG A 145 -7.35 -4.70 -26.32
CA ARG A 145 -7.52 -3.44 -27.06
C ARG A 145 -6.21 -2.95 -27.66
N ARG A 146 -5.11 -2.97 -26.92
CA ARG A 146 -3.79 -2.60 -27.44
C ARG A 146 -3.33 -3.52 -28.57
N GLY A 147 -3.55 -4.82 -28.46
CA GLY A 147 -3.21 -5.79 -29.52
C GLY A 147 -4.02 -5.66 -30.80
N ILE A 148 -5.23 -5.08 -30.75
CA ILE A 148 -6.07 -4.82 -31.93
C ILE A 148 -5.61 -3.58 -32.71
N PHE A 149 -5.09 -2.56 -32.00
CA PHE A 149 -4.65 -1.30 -32.63
C PHE A 149 -3.21 -1.32 -33.15
N HIS A 150 -2.44 -2.38 -32.91
CA HIS A 150 -1.06 -2.56 -33.41
C HIS A 150 -0.96 -3.61 -34.53
N ARG A 151 -2.07 -4.01 -35.15
CA ARG A 151 -2.14 -4.74 -36.42
C ARG A 151 -2.78 -3.85 -37.49
#